data_67ed0794a505ced288449583bb537360
#
_entry.id   67ed0794a505ced288449583bb537360
#
_cell.length_a   1.000
_cell.length_b   1.000
_cell.length_c   1.000
_cell.angle_alpha   90.00
_cell.angle_beta   90.00
_cell.angle_gamma   90.00
#
_symmetry.space_group_name_H-M   'P 1'
#
loop_
_entity.id
_entity.type
_entity.pdbx_description
1 polymer ?
#
loop_
_entity_poly.entity_id
_entity_poly.type
_entity_poly.pdbx_seq_one_letter_code
_entity_poly.pdbx_strand_id
1 'polypeptide(L)'
;MGRQTSTIPKSTFFIKNKTKGRESILYIRYFVCGKYVEHSTGIKLPAADWDADTRQVRRSSPNYKRLSAQIDVFRSKTDSQILACEERLTPKIVSDILNGEYAPDPKKTGKVDFIEYAATYNRQQYDLGRLGYSTYYNADLNIKKFGKFLKDRMRIGTLFIKDLSVDMFNNYILYRKDTLGNTSNEGINKALVPLYKAVKYAADNGLMEKGLAT
;
A
#
# COMPACT_ATOMS: atom_id res chain seq x y z
N MET A 1 17.39 14.65 3.67
CA MET A 1 16.03 14.35 3.18
C MET A 1 15.06 14.49 4.35
N GLY A 2 14.18 15.50 4.34
CA GLY A 2 13.23 15.73 5.42
C GLY A 2 12.17 14.63 5.43
N ARG A 3 11.96 14.02 6.60
CA ARG A 3 10.80 13.17 6.86
C ARG A 3 9.55 13.99 6.55
N GLN A 4 8.82 13.62 5.51
CA GLN A 4 7.45 14.11 5.33
C GLN A 4 6.62 13.50 6.47
N THR A 5 6.41 14.28 7.51
CA THR A 5 5.35 13.98 8.49
C THR A 5 4.03 14.02 7.71
N SER A 6 3.41 12.86 7.52
CA SER A 6 2.07 12.75 6.94
C SER A 6 1.08 13.37 7.94
N THR A 7 0.92 14.67 7.86
CA THR A 7 -0.10 15.38 8.62
C THR A 7 -1.46 15.01 8.01
N ILE A 8 -2.35 14.44 8.82
CA ILE A 8 -3.73 14.19 8.40
C ILE A 8 -4.33 15.51 7.94
N PRO A 9 -4.92 15.58 6.73
CA PRO A 9 -5.61 16.78 6.29
C PRO A 9 -6.73 17.10 7.27
N LYS A 10 -6.86 18.37 7.66
CA LYS A 10 -7.88 18.80 8.61
C LYS A 10 -9.27 18.51 8.07
N SER A 11 -10.02 17.68 8.80
CA SER A 11 -11.42 17.41 8.50
C SER A 11 -12.35 18.46 9.09
N THR A 12 -13.47 18.70 8.42
CA THR A 12 -14.50 19.65 8.87
C THR A 12 -15.87 19.08 8.53
N PHE A 13 -16.77 19.11 9.52
CA PHE A 13 -18.17 18.73 9.29
C PHE A 13 -19.03 19.95 8.98
N PHE A 14 -20.06 19.75 8.15
CA PHE A 14 -21.01 20.79 7.77
C PHE A 14 -22.32 20.21 7.22
N ILE A 15 -23.37 21.00 7.22
CA ILE A 15 -24.64 20.69 6.57
C ILE A 15 -24.70 21.45 5.25
N LYS A 16 -24.89 20.73 4.13
CA LYS A 16 -24.91 21.31 2.78
C LYS A 16 -26.22 22.05 2.47
N ASN A 17 -27.35 21.43 2.81
CA ASN A 17 -28.68 21.99 2.57
C ASN A 17 -29.46 22.04 3.89
N LYS A 18 -29.76 23.24 4.37
CA LYS A 18 -30.59 23.45 5.56
C LYS A 18 -32.06 23.47 5.13
N THR A 19 -32.75 22.35 5.23
CA THR A 19 -34.18 22.29 4.98
C THR A 19 -34.94 22.55 6.29
N LYS A 20 -35.75 23.62 6.32
CA LYS A 20 -36.52 23.99 7.49
C LYS A 20 -37.53 22.86 7.82
N GLY A 21 -37.51 22.37 9.06
CA GLY A 21 -38.46 21.35 9.54
C GLY A 21 -38.18 19.91 9.09
N ARG A 22 -37.04 19.63 8.40
CA ARG A 22 -36.63 18.30 8.00
C ARG A 22 -35.21 17.95 8.48
N GLU A 23 -34.92 16.67 8.58
CA GLU A 23 -33.57 16.22 8.85
C GLU A 23 -32.65 16.56 7.66
N SER A 24 -31.48 17.06 7.99
CA SER A 24 -30.40 17.36 7.05
C SER A 24 -29.29 16.33 7.18
N ILE A 25 -28.60 16.06 6.08
CA ILE A 25 -27.46 15.15 6.07
C ILE A 25 -26.19 15.92 6.46
N LEU A 26 -25.41 15.35 7.34
CA LEU A 26 -24.10 15.85 7.72
C LEU A 26 -23.08 15.40 6.67
N TYR A 27 -22.22 16.30 6.23
CA TYR A 27 -21.10 16.06 5.34
C TYR A 27 -19.79 16.25 6.09
N ILE A 28 -18.77 15.49 5.69
CA ILE A 28 -17.37 15.72 6.05
C ILE A 28 -16.65 16.28 4.82
N ARG A 29 -15.70 17.18 5.03
CA ARG A 29 -14.77 17.63 3.99
C ARG A 29 -13.35 17.64 4.48
N TYR A 30 -12.43 17.32 3.57
CA TYR A 30 -10.99 17.42 3.74
C TYR A 30 -10.41 18.42 2.74
N PHE A 31 -9.40 19.17 3.16
CA PHE A 31 -8.66 20.06 2.25
C PHE A 31 -7.36 19.40 1.85
N VAL A 32 -7.22 19.02 0.57
CA VAL A 32 -6.11 18.24 0.04
C VAL A 32 -5.60 18.86 -1.26
N CYS A 33 -4.31 19.17 -1.33
CA CYS A 33 -3.66 19.74 -2.54
C CYS A 33 -4.45 20.94 -3.12
N GLY A 34 -4.90 21.87 -2.28
CA GLY A 34 -5.63 23.07 -2.71
C GLY A 34 -7.10 22.87 -3.08
N LYS A 35 -7.66 21.65 -2.88
CA LYS A 35 -9.06 21.32 -3.19
C LYS A 35 -9.80 20.74 -2.00
N TYR A 36 -11.09 20.98 -1.95
CA TYR A 36 -11.98 20.33 -1.00
C TYR A 36 -12.51 19.01 -1.55
N VAL A 37 -12.42 17.94 -0.74
CA VAL A 37 -13.08 16.66 -0.98
C VAL A 37 -14.22 16.53 0.02
N GLU A 38 -15.44 16.43 -0.46
CA GLU A 38 -16.66 16.36 0.37
C GLU A 38 -17.29 14.98 0.24
N HIS A 39 -17.75 14.43 1.37
CA HIS A 39 -18.43 13.14 1.40
C HIS A 39 -19.60 13.17 2.38
N SER A 40 -20.68 12.47 2.03
CA SER A 40 -21.84 12.30 2.90
C SER A 40 -21.52 11.31 4.02
N THR A 41 -21.74 11.70 5.27
CA THR A 41 -21.54 10.78 6.40
C THR A 41 -22.69 9.80 6.61
N GLY A 42 -23.84 10.02 5.95
CA GLY A 42 -25.08 9.30 6.22
C GLY A 42 -25.77 9.69 7.55
N ILE A 43 -25.12 10.49 8.38
CA ILE A 43 -25.68 10.95 9.67
C ILE A 43 -26.72 12.03 9.38
N LYS A 44 -27.94 11.78 9.82
CA LYS A 44 -29.07 12.71 9.71
C LYS A 44 -29.34 13.40 11.04
N LEU A 45 -29.56 14.71 10.99
CA LEU A 45 -29.92 15.50 12.16
C LEU A 45 -30.77 16.70 11.75
N PRO A 46 -31.64 17.22 12.66
CA PRO A 46 -32.33 18.48 12.45
C PRO A 46 -31.31 19.62 12.28
N ALA A 47 -31.52 20.53 11.32
CA ALA A 47 -30.61 21.64 11.10
C ALA A 47 -30.48 22.57 12.32
N ALA A 48 -31.51 22.63 13.19
CA ALA A 48 -31.50 23.37 14.45
C ALA A 48 -30.52 22.78 15.49
N ASP A 49 -30.24 21.48 15.41
CA ASP A 49 -29.33 20.77 16.34
C ASP A 49 -27.86 20.96 15.97
N TRP A 50 -27.56 21.54 14.81
CA TRP A 50 -26.22 21.80 14.36
C TRP A 50 -25.78 23.23 14.58
N ASP A 51 -24.65 23.42 15.23
CA ASP A 51 -23.99 24.70 15.34
C ASP A 51 -22.94 24.84 14.21
N ALA A 52 -23.20 25.77 13.29
CA ALA A 52 -22.34 26.00 12.15
C ALA A 52 -21.04 26.71 12.50
N ASP A 53 -21.00 27.49 13.58
CA ASP A 53 -19.84 28.27 14.00
C ASP A 53 -18.84 27.37 14.73
N THR A 54 -19.33 26.58 15.69
CA THR A 54 -18.50 25.61 16.42
C THR A 54 -18.32 24.30 15.65
N ARG A 55 -19.12 24.04 14.61
CA ARG A 55 -19.15 22.79 13.80
C ARG A 55 -19.35 21.56 14.68
N GLN A 56 -20.29 21.64 15.59
CA GLN A 56 -20.64 20.60 16.54
C GLN A 56 -22.17 20.49 16.68
N VAL A 57 -22.61 19.36 17.22
CA VAL A 57 -23.99 19.21 17.65
C VAL A 57 -24.23 20.13 18.84
N ARG A 58 -25.34 20.87 18.86
CA ARG A 58 -25.72 21.72 19.99
C ARG A 58 -25.97 20.87 21.24
N ARG A 59 -25.43 21.31 22.38
CA ARG A 59 -25.61 20.61 23.67
C ARG A 59 -27.07 20.55 24.10
N SER A 60 -27.90 21.48 23.62
CA SER A 60 -29.36 21.52 23.87
C SER A 60 -30.13 20.46 23.05
N SER A 61 -29.52 19.81 22.09
CA SER A 61 -30.16 18.73 21.31
C SER A 61 -30.48 17.52 22.20
N PRO A 62 -31.71 17.00 22.14
CA PRO A 62 -32.06 15.75 22.87
C PRO A 62 -31.18 14.56 22.50
N ASN A 63 -30.64 14.56 21.26
CA ASN A 63 -29.81 13.52 20.72
C ASN A 63 -28.30 13.84 20.79
N TYR A 64 -27.89 14.86 21.55
CA TYR A 64 -26.50 15.34 21.57
C TYR A 64 -25.48 14.22 21.74
N LYS A 65 -25.60 13.41 22.80
CA LYS A 65 -24.64 12.34 23.12
C LYS A 65 -24.52 11.32 21.97
N ARG A 66 -25.66 10.86 21.43
CA ARG A 66 -25.72 9.89 20.36
C ARG A 66 -25.10 10.43 19.08
N LEU A 67 -25.49 11.64 18.65
CA LEU A 67 -25.00 12.24 17.42
C LEU A 67 -23.50 12.59 17.51
N SER A 68 -23.05 13.13 18.64
CA SER A 68 -21.62 13.40 18.85
C SER A 68 -20.79 12.13 18.78
N ALA A 69 -21.22 11.04 19.44
CA ALA A 69 -20.52 9.76 19.36
C ALA A 69 -20.47 9.19 17.92
N GLN A 70 -21.57 9.30 17.16
CA GLN A 70 -21.59 8.87 15.76
C GLN A 70 -20.60 9.67 14.89
N ILE A 71 -20.52 10.99 15.10
CA ILE A 71 -19.59 11.88 14.40
C ILE A 71 -18.14 11.52 14.74
N ASP A 72 -17.84 11.28 16.02
CA ASP A 72 -16.48 10.92 16.46
C ASP A 72 -16.04 9.56 15.95
N VAL A 73 -16.93 8.57 15.94
CA VAL A 73 -16.66 7.24 15.35
C VAL A 73 -16.40 7.37 13.84
N PHE A 74 -17.22 8.15 13.13
CA PHE A 74 -17.04 8.37 11.70
C PHE A 74 -15.70 9.06 11.42
N ARG A 75 -15.37 10.12 12.16
CA ARG A 75 -14.10 10.83 12.06
C ARG A 75 -12.92 9.89 12.30
N SER A 76 -12.92 9.19 13.43
CA SER A 76 -11.83 8.27 13.79
C SER A 76 -11.60 7.20 12.74
N LYS A 77 -12.68 6.64 12.18
CA LYS A 77 -12.60 5.65 11.09
C LYS A 77 -11.95 6.24 9.85
N THR A 78 -12.42 7.40 9.38
CA THR A 78 -11.89 8.02 8.15
C THR A 78 -10.47 8.52 8.32
N ASP A 79 -10.14 9.13 9.45
CA ASP A 79 -8.80 9.60 9.77
C ASP A 79 -7.81 8.42 9.84
N SER A 80 -8.21 7.27 10.44
CA SER A 80 -7.40 6.06 10.48
C SER A 80 -7.13 5.49 9.09
N GLN A 81 -8.12 5.49 8.20
CA GLN A 81 -7.95 5.05 6.82
C GLN A 81 -7.02 5.97 6.02
N ILE A 82 -7.11 7.29 6.23
CA ILE A 82 -6.24 8.28 5.60
C ILE A 82 -4.79 8.12 6.13
N LEU A 83 -4.61 7.88 7.44
CA LEU A 83 -3.30 7.61 8.04
C LEU A 83 -2.66 6.32 7.51
N ALA A 84 -3.46 5.30 7.30
CA ALA A 84 -2.99 4.02 6.76
C ALA A 84 -2.62 4.10 5.27
N CYS A 85 -2.97 5.20 4.58
CA CYS A 85 -2.60 5.41 3.19
C CYS A 85 -1.10 5.73 3.08
N GLU A 86 -0.33 4.84 2.48
CA GLU A 86 1.11 5.02 2.25
C GLU A 86 1.41 5.86 1.01
N GLU A 87 0.41 6.11 0.15
CA GLU A 87 0.55 6.94 -1.03
C GLU A 87 0.44 8.43 -0.68
N ARG A 88 1.05 9.28 -1.53
CA ARG A 88 0.85 10.73 -1.41
C ARG A 88 -0.63 11.06 -1.59
N LEU A 89 -1.23 11.64 -0.56
CA LEU A 89 -2.65 12.00 -0.59
C LEU A 89 -2.95 12.98 -1.73
N THR A 90 -3.90 12.58 -2.57
CA THR A 90 -4.49 13.41 -3.61
C THR A 90 -6.00 13.52 -3.38
N PRO A 91 -6.70 14.50 -3.95
CA PRO A 91 -8.15 14.60 -3.83
C PRO A 91 -8.88 13.32 -4.26
N LYS A 92 -8.37 12.63 -5.30
CA LYS A 92 -8.93 11.36 -5.77
C LYS A 92 -8.76 10.25 -4.73
N ILE A 93 -7.55 10.05 -4.23
CA ILE A 93 -7.27 9.02 -3.20
C ILE A 93 -8.14 9.24 -1.96
N VAL A 94 -8.27 10.49 -1.48
CA VAL A 94 -9.14 10.78 -0.34
C VAL A 94 -10.61 10.50 -0.65
N SER A 95 -11.08 10.83 -1.86
CA SER A 95 -12.44 10.47 -2.31
C SER A 95 -12.65 8.96 -2.33
N ASP A 96 -11.71 8.21 -2.91
CA ASP A 96 -11.79 6.75 -3.01
C ASP A 96 -11.77 6.09 -1.60
N ILE A 97 -10.96 6.63 -0.65
CA ILE A 97 -10.97 6.20 0.75
C ILE A 97 -12.34 6.43 1.40
N LEU A 98 -12.92 7.62 1.22
CA LEU A 98 -14.21 7.98 1.81
C LEU A 98 -15.37 7.16 1.24
N ASN A 99 -15.27 6.77 -0.04
CA ASN A 99 -16.24 5.89 -0.70
C ASN A 99 -16.04 4.40 -0.39
N GLY A 100 -14.92 4.02 0.24
CA GLY A 100 -14.56 2.63 0.46
C GLY A 100 -14.06 1.90 -0.79
N GLU A 101 -13.67 2.66 -1.82
CA GLU A 101 -13.20 2.18 -3.12
C GLU A 101 -11.66 2.20 -3.23
N TYR A 102 -10.98 2.72 -2.21
CA TYR A 102 -9.53 2.84 -2.23
C TYR A 102 -8.87 1.47 -2.21
N ALA A 103 -8.16 1.17 -3.28
CA ALA A 103 -7.23 0.05 -3.39
C ALA A 103 -5.81 0.62 -3.56
N PRO A 104 -4.89 0.37 -2.62
CA PRO A 104 -3.52 0.85 -2.74
C PRO A 104 -2.86 0.27 -3.99
N ASP A 105 -2.16 1.11 -4.74
CA ASP A 105 -1.35 0.65 -5.88
C ASP A 105 -0.08 -0.04 -5.33
N PRO A 106 0.07 -1.36 -5.48
CA PRO A 106 1.23 -2.09 -4.96
C PRO A 106 2.56 -1.52 -5.44
N LYS A 107 2.59 -0.98 -6.66
CA LYS A 107 3.79 -0.34 -7.24
C LYS A 107 4.17 0.94 -6.52
N LYS A 108 3.18 1.74 -6.07
CA LYS A 108 3.42 2.99 -5.35
C LYS A 108 3.70 2.79 -3.88
N THR A 109 3.12 1.77 -3.27
CA THR A 109 3.37 1.41 -1.87
C THR A 109 4.65 0.61 -1.67
N GLY A 110 5.25 0.12 -2.76
CA GLY A 110 6.41 -0.78 -2.70
C GLY A 110 6.09 -2.15 -2.13
N LYS A 111 4.81 -2.49 -1.98
CA LYS A 111 4.34 -3.81 -1.48
C LYS A 111 4.18 -4.83 -2.61
N VAL A 112 5.14 -4.87 -3.51
CA VAL A 112 5.20 -5.90 -4.57
C VAL A 112 5.99 -7.09 -4.04
N ASP A 113 5.36 -8.27 -3.99
CA ASP A 113 6.08 -9.52 -3.63
C ASP A 113 7.16 -9.82 -4.64
N PHE A 114 8.40 -9.99 -4.16
CA PHE A 114 9.56 -10.21 -5.03
C PHE A 114 9.50 -11.54 -5.78
N ILE A 115 9.02 -12.60 -5.13
CA ILE A 115 8.98 -13.94 -5.75
C ILE A 115 7.96 -13.97 -6.88
N GLU A 116 6.78 -13.42 -6.65
CA GLU A 116 5.74 -13.30 -7.67
C GLU A 116 6.17 -12.40 -8.82
N TYR A 117 6.81 -11.28 -8.51
CA TYR A 117 7.36 -10.35 -9.50
C TYR A 117 8.43 -11.02 -10.38
N ALA A 118 9.39 -11.73 -9.76
CA ALA A 118 10.44 -12.43 -10.48
C ALA A 118 9.89 -13.54 -11.38
N ALA A 119 8.90 -14.29 -10.90
CA ALA A 119 8.22 -15.32 -11.70
C ALA A 119 7.47 -14.70 -12.89
N THR A 120 6.74 -13.61 -12.68
CA THR A 120 6.02 -12.87 -13.71
C THR A 120 6.98 -12.31 -14.77
N TYR A 121 8.09 -11.69 -14.34
CA TYR A 121 9.14 -11.22 -15.25
C TYR A 121 9.72 -12.37 -16.08
N ASN A 122 10.08 -13.49 -15.45
CA ASN A 122 10.62 -14.65 -16.14
C ASN A 122 9.64 -15.20 -17.21
N ARG A 123 8.35 -15.26 -16.88
CA ARG A 123 7.28 -15.66 -17.79
C ARG A 123 7.17 -14.70 -18.98
N GLN A 124 7.16 -13.39 -18.73
CA GLN A 124 7.12 -12.38 -19.78
C GLN A 124 8.29 -12.52 -20.76
N GLN A 125 9.51 -12.78 -20.28
CA GLN A 125 10.67 -12.97 -21.15
C GLN A 125 10.52 -14.23 -22.04
N TYR A 126 9.90 -15.28 -21.54
CA TYR A 126 9.58 -16.49 -22.31
C TYR A 126 8.50 -16.19 -23.36
N ASP A 127 7.39 -15.56 -22.97
CA ASP A 127 6.28 -15.24 -23.87
C ASP A 127 6.69 -14.26 -25.00
N LEU A 128 7.70 -13.40 -24.74
CA LEU A 128 8.33 -12.55 -25.77
C LEU A 128 9.36 -13.28 -26.63
N GLY A 129 9.54 -14.58 -26.47
CA GLY A 129 10.50 -15.37 -27.24
C GLY A 129 11.99 -15.08 -26.92
N ARG A 130 12.28 -14.35 -25.82
CA ARG A 130 13.65 -14.00 -25.41
C ARG A 130 14.36 -15.12 -24.65
N LEU A 131 13.60 -16.09 -24.16
CA LEU A 131 14.10 -17.26 -23.45
C LEU A 131 13.57 -18.54 -24.10
N GLY A 132 14.45 -19.53 -24.32
CA GLY A 132 14.02 -20.88 -24.63
C GLY A 132 13.36 -21.55 -23.40
N TYR A 133 12.52 -22.56 -23.66
CA TYR A 133 11.76 -23.25 -22.60
C TYR A 133 12.65 -23.79 -21.47
N SER A 134 13.77 -24.44 -21.79
CA SER A 134 14.68 -24.95 -20.76
C SER A 134 15.25 -23.86 -19.85
N THR A 135 15.61 -22.70 -20.42
CA THR A 135 16.11 -21.55 -19.65
C THR A 135 15.02 -20.96 -18.75
N TYR A 136 13.81 -20.79 -19.29
CA TYR A 136 12.64 -20.34 -18.54
C TYR A 136 12.35 -21.27 -17.37
N TYR A 137 12.25 -22.58 -17.62
CA TYR A 137 11.93 -23.59 -16.61
C TYR A 137 12.98 -23.62 -15.48
N ASN A 138 14.27 -23.61 -15.82
CA ASN A 138 15.35 -23.60 -14.83
C ASN A 138 15.37 -22.31 -14.01
N ALA A 139 15.08 -21.17 -14.61
CA ALA A 139 14.95 -19.89 -13.91
C ALA A 139 13.78 -19.93 -12.92
N ASP A 140 12.62 -20.43 -13.32
CA ASP A 140 11.43 -20.58 -12.47
C ASP A 140 11.71 -21.50 -11.28
N LEU A 141 12.39 -22.62 -11.49
CA LEU A 141 12.83 -23.50 -10.40
C LEU A 141 13.76 -22.79 -9.41
N ASN A 142 14.69 -21.95 -9.88
CA ASN A 142 15.61 -21.23 -9.01
C ASN A 142 14.89 -20.11 -8.22
N ILE A 143 13.92 -19.41 -8.82
CA ILE A 143 13.07 -18.44 -8.12
C ILE A 143 12.29 -19.14 -7.00
N LYS A 144 11.67 -20.29 -7.28
CA LYS A 144 10.94 -21.08 -6.27
C LYS A 144 11.85 -21.57 -5.15
N LYS A 145 13.08 -22.00 -5.45
CA LYS A 145 14.08 -22.42 -4.44
C LYS A 145 14.48 -21.26 -3.53
N PHE A 146 14.62 -20.04 -4.08
CA PHE A 146 14.86 -18.85 -3.27
C PHE A 146 13.67 -18.55 -2.36
N GLY A 147 12.44 -18.60 -2.86
CA GLY A 147 11.22 -18.46 -2.05
C GLY A 147 11.15 -19.48 -0.91
N LYS A 148 11.50 -20.74 -1.17
CA LYS A 148 11.59 -21.78 -0.13
C LYS A 148 12.63 -21.45 0.93
N PHE A 149 13.83 -21.01 0.54
CA PHE A 149 14.88 -20.56 1.45
C PHE A 149 14.39 -19.41 2.36
N LEU A 150 13.75 -18.38 1.81
CA LEU A 150 13.18 -17.27 2.58
C LEU A 150 12.22 -17.79 3.65
N LYS A 151 11.33 -18.69 3.29
CA LYS A 151 10.34 -19.28 4.21
C LYS A 151 10.97 -20.16 5.27
N ASP A 152 11.83 -21.09 4.88
CA ASP A 152 12.31 -22.15 5.76
C ASP A 152 13.46 -21.68 6.67
N ARG A 153 14.34 -20.81 6.17
CA ARG A 153 15.54 -20.37 6.89
C ARG A 153 15.40 -18.96 7.49
N MET A 154 14.81 -18.04 6.73
CA MET A 154 14.69 -16.66 7.18
C MET A 154 13.34 -16.37 7.87
N ARG A 155 12.40 -17.31 7.84
CA ARG A 155 11.03 -17.13 8.39
C ARG A 155 10.26 -15.98 7.74
N ILE A 156 10.59 -15.64 6.50
CA ILE A 156 9.93 -14.59 5.71
C ILE A 156 8.88 -15.25 4.83
N GLY A 157 7.60 -15.00 5.11
CA GLY A 157 6.47 -15.52 4.31
C GLY A 157 6.30 -14.78 2.99
N THR A 158 6.42 -13.45 3.01
CA THR A 158 6.34 -12.54 1.86
C THR A 158 7.51 -11.58 1.90
N LEU A 159 8.27 -11.48 0.82
CA LEU A 159 9.40 -10.54 0.69
C LEU A 159 9.00 -9.44 -0.30
N PHE A 160 8.82 -8.22 0.20
CA PHE A 160 8.57 -7.09 -0.69
C PHE A 160 9.85 -6.59 -1.36
N ILE A 161 9.73 -6.11 -2.60
CA ILE A 161 10.89 -5.63 -3.39
C ILE A 161 11.68 -4.55 -2.63
N LYS A 162 11.00 -3.66 -1.91
CA LYS A 162 11.64 -2.60 -1.12
C LYS A 162 12.49 -3.10 0.06
N ASP A 163 12.21 -4.32 0.53
CA ASP A 163 12.88 -4.93 1.69
C ASP A 163 14.03 -5.86 1.28
N LEU A 164 14.31 -5.96 -0.03
CA LEU A 164 15.46 -6.71 -0.53
C LEU A 164 16.77 -6.13 -0.03
N SER A 165 17.69 -7.00 0.38
CA SER A 165 19.04 -6.63 0.78
C SER A 165 20.09 -7.56 0.20
N VAL A 166 21.33 -7.08 0.08
CA VAL A 166 22.49 -7.88 -0.35
C VAL A 166 22.70 -9.07 0.58
N ASP A 167 22.48 -8.88 1.88
CA ASP A 167 22.66 -9.94 2.87
C ASP A 167 21.73 -11.14 2.66
N MET A 168 20.53 -10.93 2.11
CA MET A 168 19.64 -12.04 1.78
C MET A 168 20.23 -12.93 0.68
N PHE A 169 20.85 -12.34 -0.33
CA PHE A 169 21.53 -13.10 -1.38
C PHE A 169 22.79 -13.80 -0.85
N ASN A 170 23.58 -13.15 0.00
CA ASN A 170 24.74 -13.76 0.64
C ASN A 170 24.33 -14.96 1.51
N ASN A 171 23.28 -14.82 2.31
CA ASN A 171 22.73 -15.91 3.12
C ASN A 171 22.19 -17.06 2.24
N TYR A 172 21.60 -16.74 1.08
CA TYR A 172 21.16 -17.77 0.13
C TYR A 172 22.36 -18.52 -0.48
N ILE A 173 23.46 -17.82 -0.80
CA ILE A 173 24.68 -18.46 -1.29
C ILE A 173 25.24 -19.46 -0.25
N LEU A 174 25.33 -19.03 1.00
CA LEU A 174 25.76 -19.90 2.12
C LEU A 174 24.83 -21.11 2.26
N TYR A 175 23.52 -20.88 2.28
CA TYR A 175 22.54 -21.96 2.35
C TYR A 175 22.69 -22.98 1.22
N ARG A 176 22.98 -22.52 -0.01
CA ARG A 176 23.19 -23.42 -1.15
C ARG A 176 24.44 -24.26 -0.98
N LYS A 177 25.50 -23.69 -0.45
CA LYS A 177 26.76 -24.43 -0.19
C LYS A 177 26.56 -25.45 0.93
N ASP A 178 26.05 -25.02 2.05
CA ASP A 178 26.02 -25.83 3.28
C ASP A 178 24.91 -26.87 3.30
N THR A 179 23.72 -26.51 2.80
CA THR A 179 22.52 -27.36 2.93
C THR A 179 22.23 -28.14 1.65
N LEU A 180 22.50 -27.56 0.48
CA LEU A 180 22.22 -28.22 -0.80
C LEU A 180 23.46 -28.87 -1.44
N GLY A 181 24.62 -28.75 -0.81
CA GLY A 181 25.87 -29.33 -1.31
C GLY A 181 26.34 -28.72 -2.64
N ASN A 182 25.83 -27.55 -3.03
CA ASN A 182 26.19 -26.90 -4.28
C ASN A 182 27.41 -26.01 -4.08
N THR A 183 28.60 -26.58 -4.26
CA THR A 183 29.88 -25.91 -4.04
C THR A 183 30.46 -25.24 -5.28
N SER A 184 29.93 -25.52 -6.47
CA SER A 184 30.46 -24.92 -7.70
C SER A 184 29.97 -23.49 -7.86
N ASN A 185 30.89 -22.57 -8.17
CA ASN A 185 30.56 -21.17 -8.45
C ASN A 185 29.61 -21.04 -9.65
N GLU A 186 29.75 -21.90 -10.65
CA GLU A 186 28.87 -21.92 -11.82
C GLU A 186 27.41 -22.27 -11.42
N GLY A 187 27.22 -23.29 -10.58
CA GLY A 187 25.91 -23.69 -10.11
C GLY A 187 25.23 -22.62 -9.23
N ILE A 188 26.02 -21.90 -8.42
CA ILE A 188 25.54 -20.78 -7.62
C ILE A 188 25.14 -19.61 -8.52
N ASN A 189 26.00 -19.24 -9.49
CA ASN A 189 25.72 -18.16 -10.41
C ASN A 189 24.46 -18.45 -11.27
N LYS A 190 24.30 -19.65 -11.77
CA LYS A 190 23.09 -20.07 -12.51
C LYS A 190 21.82 -19.91 -11.66
N ALA A 191 21.92 -20.08 -10.34
CA ALA A 191 20.79 -19.90 -9.45
C ALA A 191 20.47 -18.43 -9.16
N LEU A 192 21.48 -17.56 -9.13
CA LEU A 192 21.33 -16.14 -8.80
C LEU A 192 20.93 -15.30 -10.02
N VAL A 193 21.37 -15.67 -11.22
CA VAL A 193 21.11 -14.92 -12.46
C VAL A 193 19.63 -14.53 -12.64
N PRO A 194 18.63 -15.42 -12.48
CA PRO A 194 17.23 -15.02 -12.64
C PRO A 194 16.77 -14.02 -11.57
N LEU A 195 17.29 -14.12 -10.36
CA LEU A 195 16.97 -13.20 -9.27
C LEU A 195 17.55 -11.81 -9.54
N TYR A 196 18.83 -11.71 -9.93
CA TYR A 196 19.47 -10.45 -10.28
C TYR A 196 18.83 -9.77 -11.50
N LYS A 197 18.41 -10.54 -12.50
CA LYS A 197 17.66 -10.00 -13.64
C LYS A 197 16.34 -9.38 -13.19
N ALA A 198 15.63 -10.03 -12.27
CA ALA A 198 14.38 -9.50 -11.71
C ALA A 198 14.63 -8.24 -10.87
N VAL A 199 15.69 -8.21 -10.04
CA VAL A 199 16.12 -7.03 -9.28
C VAL A 199 16.42 -5.85 -10.19
N LYS A 200 17.22 -6.08 -11.24
CA LYS A 200 17.54 -5.05 -12.23
C LYS A 200 16.28 -4.52 -12.92
N TYR A 201 15.40 -5.40 -13.33
CA TYR A 201 14.14 -5.01 -13.96
C TYR A 201 13.23 -4.23 -12.99
N ALA A 202 13.21 -4.58 -11.70
CA ALA A 202 12.50 -3.82 -10.67
C ALA A 202 13.07 -2.41 -10.49
N ALA A 203 14.40 -2.27 -10.48
CA ALA A 203 15.07 -0.97 -10.40
C ALA A 203 14.80 -0.11 -11.64
N ASP A 204 14.84 -0.70 -12.83
CA ASP A 204 14.53 0.00 -14.09
C ASP A 204 13.07 0.48 -14.16
N ASN A 205 12.15 -0.22 -13.48
CA ASN A 205 10.74 0.18 -13.34
C ASN A 205 10.46 1.08 -12.12
N GLY A 206 11.48 1.53 -11.40
CA GLY A 206 11.34 2.46 -10.28
C GLY A 206 10.72 1.86 -9.01
N LEU A 207 10.70 0.52 -8.88
CA LEU A 207 10.16 -0.18 -7.71
C LEU A 207 11.14 -0.24 -6.54
N MET A 208 12.42 0.06 -6.79
CA MET A 208 13.49 0.09 -5.79
C MET A 208 14.62 1.04 -6.22
N GLU A 209 15.51 1.37 -5.30
CA GLU A 209 16.71 2.17 -5.60
C GLU A 209 17.72 1.35 -6.40
N LYS A 210 18.44 2.02 -7.33
CA LYS A 210 19.39 1.36 -8.25
C LYS A 210 20.62 0.74 -7.55
N GLY A 211 20.90 1.12 -6.31
CA GLY A 211 22.08 0.68 -5.58
C GLY A 211 22.17 -0.83 -5.27
N LEU A 212 21.08 -1.57 -5.33
CA LEU A 212 21.06 -3.04 -5.18
C LEU A 212 21.19 -3.79 -6.52
N ALA A 213 21.11 -3.07 -7.64
CA ALA A 213 21.11 -3.64 -9.00
C ALA A 213 22.50 -3.59 -9.66
N THR A 214 23.51 -3.01 -9.00
CA THR A 214 24.92 -2.97 -9.38
C THR A 214 25.68 -4.04 -8.67
#